data_d5accca5dd4bdffe7fabea8be0fd2860
#
_entry.id   d5accca5dd4bdffe7fabea8be0fd2860
#
_cell.length_a   1.000
_cell.length_b   1.000
_cell.length_c   1.000
_cell.angle_alpha   90.00
_cell.angle_beta   90.00
_cell.angle_gamma   90.00
#
_symmetry.space_group_name_H-M   'P 1'
#
loop_
_entity.id
_entity.type
_entity.pdbx_description
1 polymer ?
#
loop_
_entity_poly.entity_id
_entity_poly.type
_entity_poly.pdbx_seq_one_letter_code
_entity_poly.pdbx_strand_id
1 'polypeptide(L)'
;MKLKFKKQAYQTDATSAAVNLFAGQEKIASTFTVMEERQLSLLQNEYGYGNALLIDDKKMLENMQEVQRRFNLPLTNDIEDKRFCIDMETATGKTFVYTQTILELNRRYGFTKFIVVVPSVAIREGVKKSLDATKEYFSQA
;
A
#
# COMPACT_ATOMS: atom_id res chain seq x y z
N MET A 1 7.47 -0.73 29.22
CA MET A 1 8.58 -0.14 28.42
C MET A 1 7.99 0.34 27.11
N LYS A 2 7.92 1.67 26.86
CA LYS A 2 7.42 2.19 25.57
C LYS A 2 8.53 2.12 24.53
N LEU A 3 8.35 1.36 23.47
CA LEU A 3 9.25 1.34 22.33
C LEU A 3 9.17 2.70 21.62
N LYS A 4 10.28 3.42 21.54
CA LYS A 4 10.38 4.66 20.75
C LYS A 4 10.82 4.26 19.34
N PHE A 5 9.91 4.29 18.38
CA PHE A 5 10.24 4.08 16.98
C PHE A 5 10.81 5.37 16.40
N LYS A 6 12.02 5.28 15.84
CA LYS A 6 12.63 6.37 15.06
C LYS A 6 12.49 6.01 13.59
N LYS A 7 11.70 6.80 12.88
CA LYS A 7 11.52 6.65 11.43
C LYS A 7 12.83 6.88 10.70
N GLN A 8 13.23 5.97 9.86
CA GLN A 8 14.44 6.08 9.05
C GLN A 8 14.12 6.63 7.66
N ALA A 9 15.07 7.37 7.06
CA ALA A 9 14.87 7.99 5.74
C ALA A 9 14.53 6.94 4.66
N TYR A 10 15.30 5.84 4.60
CA TYR A 10 15.06 4.78 3.63
C TYR A 10 13.69 4.08 3.78
N GLN A 11 13.13 4.00 5.00
CA GLN A 11 11.78 3.47 5.23
C GLN A 11 10.72 4.42 4.67
N THR A 12 10.93 5.72 4.83
CA THR A 12 10.07 6.74 4.24
C THR A 12 10.14 6.71 2.72
N ASP A 13 11.35 6.55 2.17
CA ASP A 13 11.57 6.46 0.73
C ASP A 13 10.90 5.23 0.13
N ALA A 14 11.04 4.05 0.75
CA ALA A 14 10.39 2.82 0.32
C ALA A 14 8.84 2.95 0.36
N THR A 15 8.29 3.50 1.45
CA THR A 15 6.86 3.78 1.55
C THR A 15 6.40 4.75 0.46
N SER A 16 7.13 5.85 0.26
CA SER A 16 6.80 6.86 -0.74
C SER A 16 6.88 6.29 -2.16
N ALA A 17 7.86 5.44 -2.46
CA ALA A 17 7.98 4.77 -3.74
C ALA A 17 6.72 3.96 -4.07
N ALA A 18 6.27 3.10 -3.13
CA ALA A 18 5.07 2.31 -3.32
C ALA A 18 3.80 3.15 -3.47
N VAL A 19 3.64 4.19 -2.64
CA VAL A 19 2.46 5.05 -2.65
C VAL A 19 2.39 5.92 -3.90
N ASN A 20 3.53 6.40 -4.39
CA ASN A 20 3.59 7.26 -5.57
C ASN A 20 3.29 6.53 -6.88
N LEU A 21 3.30 5.20 -6.92
CA LEU A 21 2.80 4.43 -8.07
C LEU A 21 1.35 4.80 -8.41
N PHE A 22 0.57 5.18 -7.40
CA PHE A 22 -0.83 5.57 -7.53
C PHE A 22 -1.04 7.09 -7.60
N ALA A 23 0.00 7.88 -7.88
CA ALA A 23 -0.13 9.34 -8.01
C ALA A 23 -1.11 9.70 -9.12
N GLY A 24 -2.06 10.57 -8.83
CA GLY A 24 -3.19 10.91 -9.71
C GLY A 24 -4.46 10.10 -9.45
N GLN A 25 -4.41 9.07 -8.61
CA GLN A 25 -5.60 8.37 -8.13
C GLN A 25 -6.41 9.28 -7.22
N GLU A 26 -7.67 9.48 -7.55
CA GLU A 26 -8.61 10.18 -6.67
C GLU A 26 -8.96 9.33 -5.44
N LYS A 27 -9.14 10.00 -4.30
CA LYS A 27 -9.57 9.31 -3.07
C LYS A 27 -11.01 8.90 -3.21
N ILE A 28 -11.25 7.61 -3.25
CA ILE A 28 -12.60 7.05 -3.20
C ILE A 28 -13.02 7.06 -1.73
N ALA A 29 -13.99 7.90 -1.39
CA ALA A 29 -14.67 7.75 -0.12
C ALA A 29 -15.37 6.40 -0.14
N SER A 30 -14.91 5.45 0.68
CA SER A 30 -15.69 4.26 0.97
C SER A 30 -16.89 4.70 1.78
N THR A 31 -17.93 5.17 1.10
CA THR A 31 -19.24 5.34 1.68
C THR A 31 -19.76 3.94 2.02
N PHE A 32 -19.46 3.48 3.21
CA PHE A 32 -20.26 2.51 3.91
C PHE A 32 -21.58 3.23 4.32
N THR A 33 -22.24 3.79 3.33
CA THR A 33 -23.64 4.14 3.49
C THR A 33 -24.35 2.81 3.37
N VAL A 34 -25.26 2.52 4.27
CA VAL A 34 -26.26 1.45 4.13
C VAL A 34 -27.06 1.80 2.88
N MET A 35 -26.55 1.40 1.72
CA MET A 35 -27.24 1.52 0.46
C MET A 35 -28.30 0.44 0.44
N GLU A 36 -29.52 0.80 0.05
CA GLU A 36 -30.60 -0.16 -0.19
C GLU A 36 -30.11 -1.28 -1.13
N GLU A 37 -30.53 -2.51 -0.89
CA GLU A 37 -30.10 -3.72 -1.60
C GLU A 37 -30.09 -3.60 -3.15
N ARG A 38 -30.95 -2.75 -3.71
CA ARG A 38 -31.02 -2.47 -5.15
C ARG A 38 -29.81 -1.72 -5.72
N GLN A 39 -29.20 -0.82 -4.96
CA GLN A 39 -28.01 -0.09 -5.40
C GLN A 39 -26.75 -0.91 -5.26
N LEU A 40 -26.69 -1.80 -4.26
CA LEU A 40 -25.62 -2.78 -4.08
C LEU A 40 -25.48 -3.73 -5.27
N SER A 41 -26.58 -4.15 -5.90
CA SER A 41 -26.57 -5.08 -7.03
C SER A 41 -25.97 -4.47 -8.31
N LEU A 42 -26.15 -3.16 -8.52
CA LEU A 42 -25.58 -2.46 -9.67
C LEU A 42 -24.06 -2.23 -9.50
N LEU A 43 -23.60 -1.98 -8.27
CA LEU A 43 -22.18 -1.83 -7.96
C LEU A 43 -21.42 -3.18 -7.91
N GLN A 44 -22.14 -4.27 -7.61
CA GLN A 44 -21.57 -5.62 -7.60
C GLN A 44 -21.13 -6.12 -8.98
N ASN A 45 -21.76 -5.64 -10.05
CA ASN A 45 -21.50 -6.14 -11.40
C ASN A 45 -20.32 -5.47 -12.10
N GLU A 46 -19.89 -4.27 -11.69
CA GLU A 46 -18.79 -3.57 -12.37
C GLU A 46 -17.49 -3.52 -11.56
N TYR A 47 -17.50 -3.42 -10.23
CA TYR A 47 -16.28 -3.14 -9.46
C TYR A 47 -16.02 -4.08 -8.27
N GLY A 48 -16.93 -4.96 -7.92
CA GLY A 48 -16.80 -5.85 -6.77
C GLY A 48 -16.60 -5.10 -5.44
N TYR A 49 -16.31 -5.82 -4.35
CA TYR A 49 -15.96 -5.25 -3.04
C TYR A 49 -14.44 -4.95 -2.92
N GLY A 50 -13.76 -4.65 -4.02
CA GLY A 50 -12.33 -4.40 -4.08
C GLY A 50 -11.96 -2.92 -4.02
N ASN A 51 -10.66 -2.67 -4.02
CA ASN A 51 -10.14 -1.33 -4.26
C ASN A 51 -10.32 -0.99 -5.74
N ALA A 52 -10.98 0.13 -6.07
CA ALA A 52 -11.06 0.59 -7.45
C ALA A 52 -9.77 1.30 -7.84
N LEU A 53 -9.20 0.93 -8.98
CA LEU A 53 -8.08 1.61 -9.60
C LEU A 53 -8.61 2.50 -10.70
N LEU A 54 -8.46 3.84 -10.55
CA LEU A 54 -9.00 4.84 -11.48
C LEU A 54 -7.94 5.36 -12.46
N ILE A 55 -6.66 5.22 -12.13
CA ILE A 55 -5.58 5.58 -13.05
C ILE A 55 -5.36 4.47 -14.07
N ASP A 56 -5.05 4.86 -15.30
CA ASP A 56 -4.72 3.92 -16.37
C ASP A 56 -3.29 3.40 -16.26
N ASP A 57 -2.98 2.37 -17.04
CA ASP A 57 -1.68 1.72 -17.04
C ASP A 57 -0.57 2.66 -17.53
N LYS A 58 -0.89 3.59 -18.45
CA LYS A 58 0.04 4.59 -18.93
C LYS A 58 0.47 5.53 -17.79
N LYS A 59 -0.49 6.04 -17.03
CA LYS A 59 -0.21 6.91 -15.88
C LYS A 59 0.59 6.18 -14.80
N MET A 60 0.26 4.92 -14.54
CA MET A 60 1.00 4.09 -13.60
C MET A 60 2.44 3.84 -14.05
N LEU A 61 2.66 3.62 -15.35
CA LEU A 61 4.01 3.49 -15.93
C LEU A 61 4.82 4.78 -15.79
N GLU A 62 4.22 5.95 -16.08
CA GLU A 62 4.85 7.25 -15.86
C GLU A 62 5.28 7.44 -14.40
N ASN A 63 4.40 7.13 -13.45
CA ASN A 63 4.67 7.19 -12.03
C ASN A 63 5.82 6.22 -11.62
N MET A 64 5.80 5.00 -12.15
CA MET A 64 6.88 4.02 -11.91
C MET A 64 8.22 4.53 -12.41
N GLN A 65 8.27 5.06 -13.63
CA GLN A 65 9.50 5.63 -14.21
C GLN A 65 10.00 6.84 -13.42
N GLU A 66 9.11 7.68 -12.87
CA GLU A 66 9.50 8.78 -12.01
C GLU A 66 10.15 8.28 -10.70
N VAL A 67 9.57 7.26 -10.07
CA VAL A 67 10.17 6.60 -8.91
C VAL A 67 11.54 6.02 -9.27
N GLN A 68 11.66 5.31 -10.40
CA GLN A 68 12.93 4.72 -10.84
C GLN A 68 14.00 5.80 -11.09
N ARG A 69 13.67 6.93 -11.74
CA ARG A 69 14.61 8.04 -11.93
C ARG A 69 15.12 8.60 -10.61
N ARG A 70 14.22 8.76 -9.62
CA ARG A 70 14.59 9.24 -8.29
C ARG A 70 15.64 8.37 -7.60
N PHE A 71 15.59 7.06 -7.85
CA PHE A 71 16.49 6.07 -7.26
C PHE A 71 17.62 5.63 -8.20
N ASN A 72 17.80 6.30 -9.35
CA ASN A 72 18.79 5.94 -10.38
C ASN A 72 18.68 4.48 -10.85
N LEU A 73 17.47 3.96 -10.96
CA LEU A 73 17.18 2.60 -11.44
C LEU A 73 16.95 2.61 -12.96
N PRO A 74 17.20 1.48 -13.65
CA PRO A 74 16.81 1.31 -15.05
C PRO A 74 15.30 1.52 -15.22
N LEU A 75 14.91 2.20 -16.29
CA LEU A 75 13.50 2.46 -16.56
C LEU A 75 12.81 1.22 -17.12
N THR A 76 11.68 0.87 -16.56
CA THR A 76 10.77 -0.15 -17.08
C THR A 76 9.96 0.42 -18.26
N ASN A 77 9.74 -0.39 -19.30
CA ASN A 77 8.99 0.03 -20.48
C ASN A 77 7.50 -0.36 -20.45
N ASP A 78 7.15 -1.29 -19.59
CA ASP A 78 5.76 -1.76 -19.43
C ASP A 78 5.46 -2.18 -17.97
N ILE A 79 4.19 -2.38 -17.67
CA ILE A 79 3.68 -2.85 -16.37
C ILE A 79 2.58 -3.90 -16.55
N GLU A 80 2.70 -4.76 -17.57
CA GLU A 80 1.65 -5.73 -17.94
C GLU A 80 1.08 -6.50 -16.74
N ASP A 81 1.94 -6.97 -15.84
CA ASP A 81 1.53 -7.76 -14.67
C ASP A 81 1.18 -6.94 -13.43
N LYS A 82 1.37 -5.62 -13.43
CA LYS A 82 1.21 -4.74 -12.24
C LYS A 82 1.92 -5.28 -10.99
N ARG A 83 3.03 -5.97 -11.19
CA ARG A 83 3.90 -6.48 -10.13
C ARG A 83 5.06 -5.53 -9.90
N PHE A 84 5.14 -5.00 -8.69
CA PHE A 84 6.19 -4.07 -8.29
C PHE A 84 7.01 -4.68 -7.16
N CYS A 85 8.32 -4.48 -7.20
CA CYS A 85 9.24 -4.98 -6.19
C CYS A 85 9.91 -3.82 -5.47
N ILE A 86 9.98 -3.91 -4.15
CA ILE A 86 10.82 -3.04 -3.31
C ILE A 86 11.82 -3.94 -2.61
N ASP A 87 13.09 -3.79 -2.97
CA ASP A 87 14.15 -4.56 -2.38
C ASP A 87 14.65 -3.89 -1.10
N MET A 88 14.68 -4.65 -0.01
CA MET A 88 15.13 -4.19 1.30
C MET A 88 15.88 -5.32 2.00
N GLU A 89 17.00 -5.00 2.64
CA GLU A 89 17.77 -5.97 3.39
C GLU A 89 17.05 -6.54 4.62
N THR A 90 17.57 -7.63 5.13
CA THR A 90 17.05 -8.26 6.34
C THR A 90 17.23 -7.33 7.54
N ALA A 91 16.27 -7.34 8.45
CA ALA A 91 16.23 -6.50 9.66
C ALA A 91 16.11 -4.97 9.45
N THR A 92 15.84 -4.50 8.22
CA THR A 92 15.63 -3.07 7.92
C THR A 92 14.22 -2.56 8.22
N GLY A 93 13.35 -3.40 8.75
CA GLY A 93 11.98 -3.03 9.13
C GLY A 93 10.95 -3.15 8.00
N LYS A 94 11.08 -4.17 7.13
CA LYS A 94 10.11 -4.47 6.06
C LYS A 94 8.65 -4.44 6.55
N THR A 95 8.38 -5.06 7.71
CA THR A 95 7.04 -5.09 8.31
C THR A 95 6.52 -3.69 8.61
N PHE A 96 7.37 -2.82 9.14
CA PHE A 96 7.02 -1.41 9.38
C PHE A 96 6.70 -0.68 8.07
N VAL A 97 7.54 -0.88 7.03
CA VAL A 97 7.38 -0.22 5.72
C VAL A 97 6.07 -0.62 5.05
N TYR A 98 5.76 -1.93 4.92
CA TYR A 98 4.50 -2.30 4.27
C TYR A 98 3.27 -1.93 5.10
N THR A 99 3.35 -1.95 6.43
CA THR A 99 2.26 -1.46 7.27
C THR A 99 2.01 0.03 7.05
N GLN A 100 3.08 0.82 7.03
CA GLN A 100 2.98 2.26 6.73
C GLN A 100 2.45 2.50 5.31
N THR A 101 2.89 1.70 4.33
CA THR A 101 2.39 1.79 2.95
C THR A 101 0.88 1.54 2.89
N ILE A 102 0.37 0.51 3.57
CA ILE A 102 -1.06 0.21 3.66
C ILE A 102 -1.83 1.42 4.22
N LEU A 103 -1.36 1.99 5.32
CA LEU A 103 -2.01 3.15 5.95
C LEU A 103 -1.98 4.39 5.05
N GLU A 104 -0.86 4.66 4.38
CA GLU A 104 -0.74 5.78 3.44
C GLU A 104 -1.62 5.60 2.20
N LEU A 105 -1.72 4.38 1.64
CA LEU A 105 -2.62 4.06 0.54
C LEU A 105 -4.09 4.26 0.93
N ASN A 106 -4.45 3.84 2.15
CA ASN A 106 -5.79 4.11 2.68
C ASN A 106 -6.03 5.61 2.85
N ARG A 107 -5.10 6.32 3.50
CA ARG A 107 -5.24 7.75 3.80
C ARG A 107 -5.33 8.59 2.52
N ARG A 108 -4.50 8.31 1.51
CA ARG A 108 -4.41 9.12 0.29
C ARG A 108 -5.46 8.74 -0.75
N TYR A 109 -5.68 7.45 -0.95
CA TYR A 109 -6.48 6.93 -2.07
C TYR A 109 -7.74 6.19 -1.65
N GLY A 110 -7.95 5.98 -0.33
CA GLY A 110 -9.14 5.31 0.19
C GLY A 110 -9.13 3.78 0.00
N PHE A 111 -7.99 3.18 -0.29
CA PHE A 111 -7.90 1.72 -0.39
C PHE A 111 -8.16 1.07 0.97
N THR A 112 -9.03 0.06 1.02
CA THR A 112 -9.49 -0.55 2.28
C THR A 112 -9.18 -2.03 2.40
N LYS A 113 -8.86 -2.71 1.29
CA LYS A 113 -8.60 -4.15 1.28
C LYS A 113 -7.17 -4.44 0.87
N PHE A 114 -6.46 -5.14 1.74
CA PHE A 114 -5.07 -5.52 1.55
C PHE A 114 -4.87 -6.98 1.91
N ILE A 115 -4.05 -7.69 1.15
CA ILE A 115 -3.68 -9.07 1.40
C ILE A 115 -2.17 -9.12 1.63
N VAL A 116 -1.75 -9.57 2.80
CA VAL A 116 -0.35 -9.77 3.13
C VAL A 116 -0.05 -11.27 3.08
N VAL A 117 0.77 -11.66 2.11
CA VAL A 117 1.19 -13.07 1.93
C VAL A 117 2.58 -13.25 2.50
N VAL A 118 2.76 -14.29 3.31
CA VAL A 118 4.03 -14.62 3.94
C VAL A 118 4.36 -16.10 3.74
N PRO A 119 5.66 -16.46 3.62
CA PRO A 119 6.07 -17.81 3.20
C PRO A 119 5.91 -18.89 4.28
N SER A 120 5.71 -18.53 5.55
CA SER A 120 5.59 -19.52 6.64
C SER A 120 4.75 -19.04 7.81
N VAL A 121 4.26 -19.99 8.60
CA VAL A 121 3.51 -19.71 9.83
C VAL A 121 4.37 -18.95 10.85
N ALA A 122 5.65 -19.29 10.97
CA ALA A 122 6.56 -18.60 11.89
C ALA A 122 6.70 -17.11 11.53
N ILE A 123 6.82 -16.78 10.25
CA ILE A 123 6.87 -15.39 9.76
C ILE A 123 5.53 -14.71 10.00
N ARG A 124 4.41 -15.39 9.78
CA ARG A 124 3.07 -14.85 10.07
C ARG A 124 2.93 -14.42 11.53
N GLU A 125 3.35 -15.27 12.47
CA GLU A 125 3.29 -14.95 13.89
C GLU A 125 4.25 -13.78 14.27
N GLY A 126 5.43 -13.72 13.64
CA GLY A 126 6.34 -12.58 13.76
C GLY A 126 5.73 -11.26 13.27
N VAL A 127 5.07 -11.29 12.12
CA VAL A 127 4.33 -10.15 11.56
C VAL A 127 3.23 -9.70 12.51
N LYS A 128 2.41 -10.62 13.03
CA LYS A 128 1.33 -10.32 13.96
C LYS A 128 1.87 -9.62 15.21
N LYS A 129 2.91 -10.17 15.84
CA LYS A 129 3.56 -9.53 17.00
C LYS A 129 4.10 -8.13 16.66
N SER A 130 4.66 -7.95 15.48
CA SER A 130 5.17 -6.64 15.04
C SER A 130 4.02 -5.63 14.87
N LEU A 131 2.90 -6.04 14.29
CA LEU A 131 1.70 -5.19 14.16
C LEU A 131 1.16 -4.78 15.52
N ASP A 132 1.05 -5.72 16.47
CA ASP A 132 0.61 -5.44 17.83
C ASP A 132 1.54 -4.44 18.54
N ALA A 133 2.86 -4.62 18.39
CA ALA A 133 3.86 -3.74 18.99
C ALA A 133 3.87 -2.33 18.40
N THR A 134 3.48 -2.18 17.12
CA THR A 134 3.46 -0.88 16.42
C THR A 134 2.08 -0.21 16.42
N LYS A 135 1.05 -0.89 16.94
CA LYS A 135 -0.34 -0.42 16.94
C LYS A 135 -0.49 0.98 17.55
N GLU A 136 0.10 1.21 18.73
CA GLU A 136 0.04 2.52 19.39
C GLU A 136 0.72 3.62 18.57
N TYR A 137 1.83 3.30 17.91
CA TYR A 137 2.54 4.25 17.04
C TYR A 137 1.67 4.68 15.86
N PHE A 138 1.05 3.73 15.17
CA PHE A 138 0.23 4.02 13.99
C PHE A 138 -1.15 4.60 14.34
N SER A 139 -1.67 4.42 15.55
CA SER A 139 -2.92 5.04 15.98
C SER A 139 -2.80 6.53 16.32
N GLN A 140 -1.57 7.03 16.51
CA GLN A 140 -1.26 8.43 16.83
C GLN A 140 -0.74 9.21 15.61
N ALA A 141 -0.51 8.56 14.49
CA ALA A 141 0.01 9.13 13.24
C ALA A 141 -1.13 9.46 12.26
#